data_ecbc56c999feac5b17f02e7602c0e203
#
_entry.id   ecbc56c999feac5b17f02e7602c0e203
#
_cell.length_a   1.000
_cell.length_b   1.000
_cell.length_c   1.000
_cell.angle_alpha   90.00
_cell.angle_beta   90.00
_cell.angle_gamma   90.00
#
_symmetry.space_group_name_H-M   'P 1'
#
loop_
_entity.id
_entity.type
_entity.pdbx_description
1 polymer ?
#
loop_
_entity_poly.entity_id
_entity_poly.type
_entity_poly.pdbx_seq_one_letter_code
_entity_poly.pdbx_strand_id
1 'polypeptide(L)'
;MPLVGGWNCISAVIVLDSRAAREPPFVMTIFTSARPLVWGALDVPMYGLAKDWDGTLVQPPPAYSLAMDGQRLWFIAHHRRAAMLHPLARPGMFQAELWHYDLAELFLADPVSGRYFEFNLAPNGAWWCCEFSAPRTRVEELDIAMPEVATFSDMAADGSWLAAIAMPLDLLRARLDFGPHTRANVTMIIESPQQKFLSAADLGGGPPDFHQPQRFPEVGFAPLTT
;
A
#
# COMPACT_ATOMS: atom_id res chain seq x y z
N MET A 1 14.58 14.77 42.84
CA MET A 1 14.35 13.45 42.27
C MET A 1 13.33 13.61 41.17
N PRO A 2 13.72 13.50 39.88
CA PRO A 2 12.76 13.45 38.78
C PRO A 2 12.46 11.98 38.43
N LEU A 3 11.18 11.68 38.37
CA LEU A 3 10.67 10.39 37.90
C LEU A 3 10.88 10.30 36.37
N VAL A 4 11.72 9.38 35.98
CA VAL A 4 11.92 9.00 34.58
C VAL A 4 10.75 8.08 34.21
N GLY A 5 9.78 8.60 33.48
CA GLY A 5 8.72 7.84 32.86
C GLY A 5 9.29 7.08 31.66
N GLY A 6 9.50 5.76 31.82
CA GLY A 6 9.87 4.90 30.72
C GLY A 6 8.73 4.80 29.71
N TRP A 7 8.99 5.19 28.48
CA TRP A 7 8.13 4.91 27.35
C TRP A 7 8.29 3.42 27.00
N ASN A 8 7.28 2.64 27.31
CA ASN A 8 7.18 1.28 26.80
C ASN A 8 6.90 1.37 25.29
N CYS A 9 7.92 1.07 24.50
CA CYS A 9 7.78 0.78 23.09
C CYS A 9 6.84 -0.44 22.97
N ILE A 10 5.58 -0.23 22.60
CA ILE A 10 4.66 -1.31 22.26
C ILE A 10 5.05 -1.73 20.82
N SER A 11 5.90 -2.75 20.74
CA SER A 11 6.18 -3.41 19.46
C SER A 11 4.89 -4.04 18.97
N ALA A 12 4.36 -3.56 17.85
CA ALA A 12 3.29 -4.26 17.15
C ALA A 12 3.78 -5.65 16.80
N VAL A 13 3.18 -6.68 17.36
CA VAL A 13 3.50 -8.07 17.04
C VAL A 13 2.86 -8.38 15.69
N ILE A 14 3.64 -8.22 14.62
CA ILE A 14 3.23 -8.72 13.30
C ILE A 14 3.54 -10.21 13.29
N VAL A 15 2.52 -11.03 13.37
CA VAL A 15 2.64 -12.46 13.10
C VAL A 15 2.80 -12.65 11.60
N LEU A 16 4.03 -12.65 11.11
CA LEU A 16 4.32 -13.12 9.77
C LEU A 16 4.06 -14.63 9.76
N ASP A 17 2.91 -15.05 9.22
CA ASP A 17 2.66 -16.47 8.94
C ASP A 17 3.75 -16.94 7.96
N SER A 18 4.68 -17.75 8.46
CA SER A 18 5.82 -18.30 7.70
C SER A 18 5.39 -19.42 6.73
N ARG A 19 4.11 -19.59 6.50
CA ARG A 19 3.61 -20.52 5.51
C ARG A 19 4.01 -20.01 4.13
N ALA A 20 4.72 -20.87 3.41
CA ALA A 20 5.25 -20.72 2.06
C ALA A 20 4.52 -19.66 1.23
N ALA A 21 5.30 -18.75 0.64
CA ALA A 21 4.80 -17.72 -0.27
C ALA A 21 3.72 -18.33 -1.18
N ARG A 22 2.46 -18.07 -0.86
CA ARG A 22 1.36 -18.43 -1.76
C ARG A 22 1.53 -17.57 -3.00
N GLU A 23 1.40 -18.19 -4.17
CA GLU A 23 1.22 -17.41 -5.39
C GLU A 23 0.12 -16.37 -5.15
N PRO A 24 0.29 -15.14 -5.70
CA PRO A 24 -0.70 -14.09 -5.47
C PRO A 24 -2.09 -14.63 -5.80
N PRO A 25 -3.08 -14.38 -4.96
CA PRO A 25 -4.42 -14.88 -5.22
C PRO A 25 -4.92 -14.33 -6.55
N PHE A 26 -5.69 -15.11 -7.27
CA PHE A 26 -6.40 -14.69 -8.50
C PHE A 26 -7.31 -13.47 -8.25
N VAL A 27 -7.50 -13.13 -6.99
CA VAL A 27 -8.34 -12.05 -6.46
C VAL A 27 -7.53 -11.26 -5.45
N MET A 28 -7.57 -9.93 -5.52
CA MET A 28 -6.93 -9.05 -4.53
C MET A 28 -7.79 -9.02 -3.26
N THR A 29 -7.33 -9.67 -2.19
CA THR A 29 -8.10 -9.80 -0.96
C THR A 29 -8.08 -8.50 -0.15
N ILE A 30 -9.27 -7.99 0.20
CA ILE A 30 -9.49 -6.95 1.19
C ILE A 30 -10.12 -7.60 2.43
N PHE A 31 -9.41 -7.54 3.55
CA PHE A 31 -9.93 -8.05 4.82
C PHE A 31 -10.95 -7.08 5.42
N THR A 32 -12.10 -7.60 5.88
CA THR A 32 -13.17 -6.77 6.44
C THR A 32 -13.25 -6.92 7.95
N SER A 33 -13.26 -5.80 8.67
CA SER A 33 -13.46 -5.75 10.11
C SER A 33 -14.82 -5.15 10.46
N ALA A 34 -15.54 -5.80 11.38
CA ALA A 34 -16.76 -5.23 11.96
C ALA A 34 -16.49 -4.13 13.00
N ARG A 35 -15.23 -4.00 13.44
CA ARG A 35 -14.78 -2.99 14.40
C ARG A 35 -13.84 -2.01 13.69
N PRO A 36 -13.73 -0.76 14.16
CA PRO A 36 -12.74 0.18 13.64
C PRO A 36 -11.34 -0.41 13.73
N LEU A 37 -10.58 -0.28 12.64
CA LEU A 37 -9.17 -0.62 12.60
C LEU A 37 -8.37 0.54 13.21
N VAL A 38 -7.38 0.21 14.04
CA VAL A 38 -6.58 1.20 14.79
C VAL A 38 -5.10 0.91 14.60
N TRP A 39 -4.33 1.93 14.24
CA TRP A 39 -2.88 1.81 14.18
C TRP A 39 -2.30 1.38 15.52
N GLY A 40 -1.32 0.46 15.49
CA GLY A 40 -0.74 -0.12 16.70
C GLY A 40 -1.51 -1.33 17.24
N ALA A 41 -2.71 -1.62 16.69
CA ALA A 41 -3.50 -2.80 17.00
C ALA A 41 -3.97 -3.53 15.73
N LEU A 42 -3.29 -3.31 14.61
CA LEU A 42 -3.59 -3.99 13.34
C LEU A 42 -3.07 -5.43 13.42
N ASP A 43 -4.01 -6.38 13.39
CA ASP A 43 -3.72 -7.81 13.25
C ASP A 43 -4.37 -8.27 11.94
N VAL A 44 -3.62 -8.13 10.85
CA VAL A 44 -4.08 -8.40 9.49
C VAL A 44 -3.08 -9.31 8.77
N PRO A 45 -3.56 -10.31 8.02
CA PRO A 45 -2.67 -11.16 7.22
C PRO A 45 -1.90 -10.33 6.19
N MET A 46 -0.61 -10.60 6.02
CA MET A 46 0.24 -9.92 5.05
C MET A 46 0.60 -10.84 3.89
N TYR A 47 0.60 -10.32 2.68
CA TYR A 47 1.01 -11.02 1.45
C TYR A 47 2.40 -10.53 1.02
N GLY A 48 3.32 -11.46 0.79
CA GLY A 48 4.68 -11.15 0.33
C GLY A 48 4.76 -11.01 -1.19
N LEU A 49 5.53 -10.01 -1.65
CA LEU A 49 5.93 -9.88 -3.05
C LEU A 49 7.32 -10.51 -3.23
N ALA A 50 7.35 -11.77 -3.64
CA ALA A 50 8.57 -12.56 -3.64
C ALA A 50 9.45 -12.40 -4.89
N LYS A 51 8.94 -11.79 -5.95
CA LYS A 51 9.63 -11.63 -7.24
C LYS A 51 9.57 -10.18 -7.69
N ASP A 52 10.67 -9.71 -8.26
CA ASP A 52 10.67 -8.45 -8.99
C ASP A 52 10.09 -8.60 -10.40
N TRP A 53 10.10 -7.50 -11.16
CA TRP A 53 9.55 -7.42 -12.51
C TRP A 53 10.16 -8.45 -13.49
N ASP A 54 11.43 -8.76 -13.30
CA ASP A 54 12.17 -9.73 -14.14
C ASP A 54 12.03 -11.17 -13.65
N GLY A 55 11.25 -11.40 -12.60
CA GLY A 55 11.03 -12.69 -11.97
C GLY A 55 12.15 -13.11 -11.00
N THR A 56 13.11 -12.23 -10.70
CA THR A 56 14.17 -12.49 -9.73
C THR A 56 13.63 -12.49 -8.32
N LEU A 57 14.04 -13.48 -7.51
CA LEU A 57 13.62 -13.57 -6.11
C LEU A 57 14.15 -12.41 -5.28
N VAL A 58 13.27 -11.79 -4.51
CA VAL A 58 13.58 -10.74 -3.54
C VAL A 58 13.56 -11.33 -2.13
N GLN A 59 14.67 -11.18 -1.40
CA GLN A 59 14.83 -11.72 -0.06
C GLN A 59 15.40 -10.68 0.91
N PRO A 60 14.75 -10.40 2.05
CA PRO A 60 13.38 -10.83 2.39
C PRO A 60 12.35 -10.16 1.47
N PRO A 61 11.22 -10.79 1.17
CA PRO A 61 10.20 -10.17 0.36
C PRO A 61 9.54 -9.02 1.14
N PRO A 62 9.26 -7.88 0.49
CA PRO A 62 8.35 -6.91 1.05
C PRO A 62 6.93 -7.48 1.09
N ALA A 63 6.10 -6.93 1.95
CA ALA A 63 4.75 -7.45 2.16
C ALA A 63 3.72 -6.34 2.24
N TYR A 64 2.47 -6.67 1.92
CA TYR A 64 1.34 -5.76 1.99
C TYR A 64 0.08 -6.43 2.53
N SER A 65 -0.86 -5.60 2.97
CA SER A 65 -2.23 -5.99 3.24
C SER A 65 -3.20 -4.90 2.83
N LEU A 66 -4.41 -5.33 2.46
CA LEU A 66 -5.56 -4.45 2.30
C LEU A 66 -6.60 -4.86 3.34
N ALA A 67 -7.09 -3.90 4.11
CA ALA A 67 -8.13 -4.13 5.09
C ALA A 67 -9.13 -2.98 5.09
N MET A 68 -10.35 -3.24 5.51
CA MET A 68 -11.35 -2.19 5.63
C MET A 68 -12.22 -2.38 6.87
N ASP A 69 -12.67 -1.29 7.42
CA ASP A 69 -13.73 -1.22 8.41
C ASP A 69 -14.97 -0.49 7.83
N GLY A 70 -15.89 -0.05 8.66
CA GLY A 70 -17.08 0.66 8.19
C GLY A 70 -16.82 2.04 7.60
N GLN A 71 -15.64 2.61 7.76
CA GLN A 71 -15.31 3.99 7.40
C GLN A 71 -14.12 4.14 6.46
N ARG A 72 -13.14 3.25 6.53
CA ARG A 72 -11.84 3.42 5.86
C ARG A 72 -11.38 2.15 5.16
N LEU A 73 -10.73 2.33 4.01
CA LEU A 73 -9.86 1.33 3.39
C LEU A 73 -8.43 1.61 3.86
N TRP A 74 -7.78 0.59 4.38
CA TRP A 74 -6.39 0.61 4.84
C TRP A 74 -5.52 -0.13 3.84
N PHE A 75 -4.48 0.52 3.37
CA PHE A 75 -3.37 -0.10 2.67
C PHE A 75 -2.17 -0.09 3.59
N ILE A 76 -1.62 -1.26 3.87
CA ILE A 76 -0.53 -1.49 4.80
C ILE A 76 0.63 -2.10 4.02
N ALA A 77 1.82 -1.58 4.21
CA ALA A 77 3.04 -2.05 3.56
C ALA A 77 4.17 -2.22 4.56
N HIS A 78 4.99 -3.24 4.37
CA HIS A 78 6.11 -3.59 5.25
C HIS A 78 7.31 -4.10 4.46
N HIS A 79 8.51 -3.75 4.91
CA HIS A 79 9.74 -4.37 4.44
C HIS A 79 10.77 -4.45 5.56
N ARG A 80 11.56 -5.52 5.56
CA ARG A 80 12.61 -5.77 6.56
C ARG A 80 13.97 -5.16 6.20
N ARG A 81 14.03 -4.31 5.18
CA ARG A 81 15.25 -3.60 4.80
C ARG A 81 15.06 -2.10 4.93
N ALA A 82 16.16 -1.41 5.18
CA ALA A 82 16.18 0.04 5.16
C ALA A 82 15.76 0.56 3.78
N ALA A 83 15.02 1.66 3.79
CA ALA A 83 14.51 2.29 2.60
C ALA A 83 15.22 3.61 2.31
N MET A 84 15.40 3.92 1.04
CA MET A 84 15.80 5.24 0.58
C MET A 84 14.57 6.13 0.46
N LEU A 85 14.53 7.20 1.23
CA LEU A 85 13.39 8.13 1.28
C LEU A 85 13.61 9.36 0.41
N HIS A 86 12.53 9.91 -0.15
CA HIS A 86 12.55 11.21 -0.78
C HIS A 86 13.03 12.28 0.24
N PRO A 87 14.02 13.14 -0.09
CA PRO A 87 14.69 14.02 0.88
C PRO A 87 13.76 15.04 1.55
N LEU A 88 12.66 15.40 0.88
CA LEU A 88 11.64 16.31 1.41
C LEU A 88 10.47 15.60 2.09
N ALA A 89 10.36 14.27 1.96
CA ALA A 89 9.26 13.53 2.55
C ALA A 89 9.30 13.56 4.08
N ARG A 90 8.15 13.84 4.69
CA ARG A 90 7.95 13.86 6.15
C ARG A 90 6.69 13.08 6.50
N PRO A 91 6.61 12.48 7.69
CA PRO A 91 5.42 11.75 8.14
C PRO A 91 4.14 12.58 7.95
N GLY A 92 3.11 11.99 7.34
CA GLY A 92 1.84 12.65 7.07
C GLY A 92 1.82 13.66 5.93
N MET A 93 2.97 13.98 5.34
CA MET A 93 3.08 14.99 4.30
C MET A 93 2.60 14.44 2.94
N PHE A 94 1.77 15.23 2.24
CA PHE A 94 1.45 15.02 0.85
C PHE A 94 2.62 15.49 -0.02
N GLN A 95 3.28 14.55 -0.71
CA GLN A 95 4.53 14.81 -1.42
C GLN A 95 4.51 14.11 -2.78
N ALA A 96 4.67 14.86 -3.85
CA ALA A 96 4.85 14.31 -5.20
C ALA A 96 6.24 13.67 -5.39
N GLU A 97 6.37 12.94 -6.48
CA GLU A 97 7.63 12.34 -6.95
C GLU A 97 8.24 11.29 -6.01
N LEU A 98 7.41 10.68 -5.16
CA LEU A 98 7.84 9.60 -4.28
C LEU A 98 8.37 8.39 -5.04
N TRP A 99 7.90 8.14 -6.27
CA TRP A 99 8.29 6.99 -7.12
C TRP A 99 9.77 6.98 -7.58
N HIS A 100 10.52 8.03 -7.32
CA HIS A 100 11.98 8.03 -7.50
C HIS A 100 12.73 7.37 -6.33
N TYR A 101 12.02 6.95 -5.28
CA TYR A 101 12.53 6.39 -4.04
C TYR A 101 11.78 5.11 -3.67
N ASP A 102 12.14 4.53 -2.53
CA ASP A 102 11.46 3.33 -2.05
C ASP A 102 10.05 3.69 -1.53
N LEU A 103 9.06 2.94 -2.00
CA LEU A 103 7.67 3.14 -1.63
C LEU A 103 6.80 1.92 -1.95
N ALA A 104 5.59 1.92 -1.43
CA ALA A 104 4.52 1.03 -1.84
C ALA A 104 3.40 1.83 -2.52
N GLU A 105 2.75 1.23 -3.52
CA GLU A 105 1.67 1.84 -4.28
C GLU A 105 0.43 0.96 -4.26
N LEU A 106 -0.72 1.60 -4.15
CA LEU A 106 -2.02 0.95 -4.33
C LEU A 106 -2.72 1.59 -5.52
N PHE A 107 -3.08 0.75 -6.47
CA PHE A 107 -3.96 1.11 -7.58
C PHE A 107 -5.36 0.56 -7.33
N LEU A 108 -6.38 1.41 -7.48
CA LEU A 108 -7.79 1.03 -7.41
C LEU A 108 -8.47 1.47 -8.71
N ALA A 109 -9.07 0.56 -9.43
CA ALA A 109 -9.69 0.84 -10.73
C ALA A 109 -11.17 0.47 -10.77
N ASP A 110 -11.97 1.33 -11.38
CA ASP A 110 -13.33 1.02 -11.80
C ASP A 110 -13.29 0.43 -13.23
N PRO A 111 -13.64 -0.86 -13.41
CA PRO A 111 -13.60 -1.48 -14.73
C PRO A 111 -14.66 -0.97 -15.69
N VAL A 112 -15.69 -0.27 -15.21
CA VAL A 112 -16.78 0.26 -16.04
C VAL A 112 -16.39 1.58 -16.68
N SER A 113 -15.92 2.54 -15.89
CA SER A 113 -15.48 3.85 -16.40
C SER A 113 -14.04 3.84 -16.94
N GLY A 114 -13.23 2.86 -16.54
CA GLY A 114 -11.79 2.81 -16.82
C GLY A 114 -10.96 3.79 -15.99
N ARG A 115 -11.59 4.54 -15.09
CA ARG A 115 -10.90 5.47 -14.16
C ARG A 115 -10.20 4.66 -13.08
N TYR A 116 -9.10 5.20 -12.56
CA TYR A 116 -8.39 4.60 -11.44
C TYR A 116 -7.67 5.63 -10.59
N PHE A 117 -7.46 5.28 -9.33
CA PHE A 117 -6.58 5.98 -8.41
C PHE A 117 -5.26 5.27 -8.27
N GLU A 118 -4.21 6.04 -8.09
CA GLU A 118 -2.91 5.63 -7.56
C GLU A 118 -2.71 6.31 -6.22
N PHE A 119 -2.31 5.54 -5.21
CA PHE A 119 -1.91 6.01 -3.89
C PHE A 119 -0.48 5.56 -3.63
N ASN A 120 0.41 6.49 -3.41
CA ASN A 120 1.81 6.25 -3.07
C ASN A 120 2.02 6.44 -1.58
N LEU A 121 2.66 5.47 -0.95
CA LEU A 121 2.95 5.45 0.48
C LEU A 121 4.45 5.21 0.70
N ALA A 122 5.14 6.25 1.15
CA ALA A 122 6.54 6.13 1.54
C ALA A 122 6.69 5.44 2.90
N PRO A 123 7.83 4.78 3.18
CA PRO A 123 8.10 4.09 4.44
C PRO A 123 7.96 4.96 5.69
N ASN A 124 8.16 6.26 5.58
CA ASN A 124 7.99 7.21 6.68
C ASN A 124 6.59 7.82 6.80
N GLY A 125 5.61 7.32 6.02
CA GLY A 125 4.23 7.81 6.05
C GLY A 125 3.98 9.08 5.23
N ALA A 126 4.95 9.59 4.45
CA ALA A 126 4.64 10.55 3.40
C ALA A 126 3.83 9.85 2.31
N TRP A 127 2.95 10.57 1.64
CA TRP A 127 2.03 9.98 0.70
C TRP A 127 1.69 10.92 -0.47
N TRP A 128 1.15 10.34 -1.52
CA TRP A 128 0.63 11.07 -2.66
C TRP A 128 -0.53 10.29 -3.27
N CYS A 129 -1.43 10.95 -3.98
CA CYS A 129 -2.45 10.29 -4.78
C CYS A 129 -2.76 11.07 -6.05
N CYS A 130 -3.21 10.32 -7.06
CA CYS A 130 -3.71 10.90 -8.31
C CYS A 130 -4.86 10.06 -8.87
N GLU A 131 -5.83 10.73 -9.43
CA GLU A 131 -6.90 10.12 -10.21
C GLU A 131 -6.59 10.20 -11.69
N PHE A 132 -6.79 9.08 -12.39
CA PHE A 132 -6.57 8.95 -13.82
C PHE A 132 -7.85 8.58 -14.55
N SER A 133 -8.09 9.21 -15.70
CA SER A 133 -9.20 8.90 -16.61
C SER A 133 -8.87 7.79 -17.60
N ALA A 134 -7.58 7.53 -17.84
CA ALA A 134 -7.03 6.48 -18.68
C ALA A 134 -5.56 6.24 -18.27
N PRO A 135 -4.88 5.18 -18.74
CA PRO A 135 -3.47 4.95 -18.42
C PRO A 135 -2.63 6.21 -18.60
N ARG A 136 -2.00 6.65 -17.49
CA ARG A 136 -1.15 7.86 -17.39
C ARG A 136 -1.83 9.19 -17.77
N THR A 137 -3.15 9.22 -17.95
CA THR A 137 -3.93 10.44 -18.23
C THR A 137 -4.61 10.90 -16.96
N ARG A 138 -4.08 11.92 -16.32
CA ARG A 138 -4.62 12.50 -15.08
C ARG A 138 -5.99 13.15 -15.33
N VAL A 139 -6.83 13.12 -14.30
CA VAL A 139 -8.10 13.87 -14.30
C VAL A 139 -7.83 15.35 -14.01
N GLU A 140 -6.97 15.64 -13.05
CA GLU A 140 -6.56 16.99 -12.67
C GLU A 140 -5.08 17.21 -13.03
N GLU A 141 -4.75 18.40 -13.51
CA GLU A 141 -3.35 18.76 -13.81
C GLU A 141 -2.51 18.94 -12.54
N LEU A 142 -3.14 19.44 -11.48
CA LEU A 142 -2.48 19.69 -10.20
C LEU A 142 -2.54 18.46 -9.28
N ASP A 143 -1.53 18.34 -8.43
CA ASP A 143 -1.53 17.36 -7.36
C ASP A 143 -2.48 17.80 -6.25
N ILE A 144 -3.61 17.11 -6.11
CA ILE A 144 -4.64 17.41 -5.12
C ILE A 144 -4.73 16.26 -4.13
N ALA A 145 -4.42 16.56 -2.86
CA ALA A 145 -4.56 15.60 -1.79
C ALA A 145 -6.03 15.19 -1.60
N MET A 146 -6.30 13.89 -1.52
CA MET A 146 -7.62 13.42 -1.10
C MET A 146 -7.85 13.83 0.36
N PRO A 147 -8.96 14.51 0.69
CA PRO A 147 -9.23 14.94 2.05
C PRO A 147 -9.40 13.73 2.99
N GLU A 148 -9.18 13.94 4.29
CA GLU A 148 -9.38 12.97 5.36
C GLU A 148 -8.53 11.68 5.26
N VAL A 149 -7.57 11.61 4.35
CA VAL A 149 -6.57 10.54 4.34
C VAL A 149 -5.69 10.69 5.59
N ALA A 150 -5.45 9.57 6.26
CA ALA A 150 -4.52 9.49 7.38
C ALA A 150 -3.40 8.49 7.04
N THR A 151 -2.17 8.82 7.43
CA THR A 151 -1.04 7.91 7.25
C THR A 151 -0.33 7.66 8.58
N PHE A 152 0.30 6.50 8.66
CA PHE A 152 0.98 6.02 9.85
C PHE A 152 2.28 5.34 9.41
N SER A 153 3.30 5.40 10.26
CA SER A 153 4.56 4.71 9.99
C SER A 153 5.30 4.38 11.26
N ASP A 154 6.04 3.29 11.22
CA ASP A 154 6.98 2.88 12.25
C ASP A 154 8.26 2.40 11.53
N MET A 155 9.39 2.99 11.90
CA MET A 155 10.70 2.67 11.33
C MET A 155 11.63 2.21 12.45
N ALA A 156 12.03 0.96 12.41
CA ALA A 156 12.87 0.36 13.43
C ALA A 156 14.36 0.71 13.22
N ALA A 157 15.16 0.54 14.27
CA ALA A 157 16.58 0.83 14.24
C ALA A 157 17.39 -0.08 13.30
N ASP A 158 16.89 -1.27 12.97
CA ASP A 158 17.47 -2.18 11.97
C ASP A 158 17.13 -1.79 10.52
N GLY A 159 16.39 -0.71 10.34
CA GLY A 159 15.95 -0.20 9.05
C GLY A 159 14.64 -0.83 8.53
N SER A 160 14.09 -1.83 9.20
CA SER A 160 12.77 -2.36 8.84
C SER A 160 11.70 -1.27 9.05
N TRP A 161 10.64 -1.33 8.25
CA TRP A 161 9.57 -0.36 8.30
C TRP A 161 8.19 -0.99 8.10
N LEU A 162 7.21 -0.35 8.70
CA LEU A 162 5.80 -0.60 8.52
C LEU A 162 5.12 0.74 8.29
N ALA A 163 4.35 0.87 7.23
CA ALA A 163 3.58 2.08 6.94
C ALA A 163 2.15 1.70 6.56
N ALA A 164 1.22 2.62 6.80
CA ALA A 164 -0.16 2.47 6.38
C ALA A 164 -0.75 3.80 5.92
N ILE A 165 -1.66 3.72 4.96
CA ILE A 165 -2.53 4.80 4.53
C ILE A 165 -3.99 4.36 4.69
N ALA A 166 -4.80 5.20 5.33
CA ALA A 166 -6.22 4.95 5.57
C ALA A 166 -7.06 5.99 4.81
N MET A 167 -7.80 5.51 3.82
CA MET A 167 -8.58 6.31 2.87
C MET A 167 -10.06 6.26 3.23
N PRO A 168 -10.82 7.39 3.18
CA PRO A 168 -12.26 7.41 3.42
C PRO A 168 -13.02 6.60 2.37
N LEU A 169 -13.83 5.64 2.81
CA LEU A 169 -14.62 4.77 1.90
C LEU A 169 -15.71 5.53 1.13
N ASP A 170 -16.30 6.55 1.73
CA ASP A 170 -17.33 7.37 1.09
C ASP A 170 -16.76 8.14 -0.11
N LEU A 171 -15.54 8.66 0.00
CA LEU A 171 -14.86 9.32 -1.11
C LEU A 171 -14.45 8.33 -2.21
N LEU A 172 -13.96 7.14 -1.84
CA LEU A 172 -13.66 6.10 -2.81
C LEU A 172 -14.91 5.64 -3.55
N ARG A 173 -16.03 5.47 -2.86
CA ARG A 173 -17.33 5.12 -3.46
C ARG A 173 -17.86 6.22 -4.37
N ALA A 174 -17.75 7.48 -3.96
CA ALA A 174 -18.24 8.61 -4.73
C ALA A 174 -17.44 8.84 -6.03
N ARG A 175 -16.14 8.58 -6.02
CA ARG A 175 -15.25 8.90 -7.15
C ARG A 175 -14.93 7.70 -8.04
N LEU A 176 -14.96 6.49 -7.51
CA LEU A 176 -14.51 5.27 -8.19
C LEU A 176 -15.56 4.15 -8.20
N ASP A 177 -16.74 4.39 -7.66
CA ASP A 177 -17.74 3.32 -7.44
C ASP A 177 -17.15 2.10 -6.70
N PHE A 178 -16.34 2.39 -5.66
CA PHE A 178 -15.59 1.36 -4.93
C PHE A 178 -16.52 0.30 -4.32
N GLY A 179 -16.32 -0.95 -4.72
CA GLY A 179 -17.13 -2.08 -4.32
C GLY A 179 -16.62 -3.42 -4.87
N PRO A 180 -17.49 -4.44 -4.97
CA PRO A 180 -17.10 -5.80 -5.40
C PRO A 180 -16.53 -5.89 -6.82
N HIS A 181 -16.83 -4.91 -7.67
CA HIS A 181 -16.33 -4.85 -9.06
C HIS A 181 -15.02 -4.08 -9.19
N THR A 182 -14.56 -3.43 -8.12
CA THR A 182 -13.28 -2.73 -8.12
C THR A 182 -12.16 -3.71 -8.46
N ARG A 183 -11.23 -3.26 -9.28
CA ARG A 183 -9.98 -3.95 -9.54
C ARG A 183 -8.86 -3.25 -8.78
N ALA A 184 -7.91 -4.02 -8.27
CA ALA A 184 -6.82 -3.46 -7.50
C ALA A 184 -5.48 -4.12 -7.84
N ASN A 185 -4.41 -3.36 -7.66
CA ASN A 185 -3.06 -3.88 -7.67
C ASN A 185 -2.23 -3.19 -6.59
N VAL A 186 -1.30 -3.94 -6.01
CA VAL A 186 -0.27 -3.41 -5.13
C VAL A 186 1.07 -3.58 -5.81
N THR A 187 1.84 -2.50 -5.84
CA THR A 187 3.20 -2.49 -6.36
C THR A 187 4.15 -1.95 -5.31
N MET A 188 5.42 -2.26 -5.47
CA MET A 188 6.47 -1.69 -4.64
C MET A 188 7.69 -1.35 -5.47
N ILE A 189 8.32 -0.23 -5.15
CA ILE A 189 9.63 0.18 -5.64
C ILE A 189 10.57 0.12 -4.44
N ILE A 190 11.62 -0.67 -4.55
CA ILE A 190 12.57 -0.90 -3.45
C ILE A 190 14.02 -0.85 -3.95
N GLU A 191 14.97 -0.80 -3.01
CA GLU A 191 16.41 -0.82 -3.27
C GLU A 191 16.90 0.38 -4.13
N SER A 192 16.26 1.55 -3.99
CA SER A 192 16.74 2.77 -4.65
C SER A 192 18.19 3.11 -4.23
N PRO A 193 19.03 3.61 -5.14
CA PRO A 193 18.70 4.11 -6.48
C PRO A 193 18.68 3.04 -7.60
N GLN A 194 19.06 1.78 -7.35
CA GLN A 194 19.00 0.67 -8.30
C GLN A 194 17.64 -0.02 -8.27
N GLN A 195 16.59 0.72 -8.43
CA GLN A 195 15.21 0.32 -8.20
C GLN A 195 14.85 -1.06 -8.72
N LYS A 196 14.21 -1.83 -7.85
CA LYS A 196 13.46 -3.05 -8.21
C LYS A 196 11.98 -2.76 -8.15
N PHE A 197 11.28 -3.24 -9.15
CA PHE A 197 9.85 -3.05 -9.34
C PHE A 197 9.12 -4.36 -9.05
N LEU A 198 8.16 -4.35 -8.14
CA LEU A 198 7.38 -5.52 -7.76
C LEU A 198 5.89 -5.24 -7.97
N SER A 199 5.15 -6.26 -8.36
CA SER A 199 3.70 -6.16 -8.55
C SER A 199 3.01 -7.41 -8.01
N ALA A 200 1.87 -7.24 -7.35
CA ALA A 200 1.03 -8.34 -6.91
C ALA A 200 0.28 -8.99 -8.08
N ALA A 201 -0.12 -8.18 -9.08
CA ALA A 201 -0.71 -8.67 -10.31
C ALA A 201 0.38 -9.01 -11.34
N ASP A 202 0.10 -9.99 -12.19
CA ASP A 202 0.90 -10.22 -13.40
C ASP A 202 0.55 -9.15 -14.45
N LEU A 203 1.43 -8.19 -14.62
CA LEU A 203 1.28 -7.11 -15.59
C LEU A 203 1.97 -7.42 -16.92
N GLY A 204 2.54 -8.62 -17.08
CA GLY A 204 3.28 -9.03 -18.26
C GLY A 204 4.73 -8.56 -18.24
N GLY A 205 5.45 -8.82 -19.34
CA GLY A 205 6.87 -8.49 -19.49
C GLY A 205 7.11 -7.16 -20.21
N GLY A 206 8.39 -6.86 -20.44
CA GLY A 206 8.86 -5.60 -21.04
C GLY A 206 9.33 -4.61 -19.99
N PRO A 207 9.54 -3.34 -20.34
CA PRO A 207 9.87 -2.31 -19.36
C PRO A 207 8.80 -2.21 -18.25
N PRO A 208 9.18 -2.01 -16.99
CA PRO A 208 8.23 -1.87 -15.90
C PRO A 208 7.19 -0.78 -16.16
N ASP A 209 5.91 -1.16 -16.12
CA ASP A 209 4.77 -0.26 -16.25
C ASP A 209 3.60 -0.73 -15.38
N PHE A 210 3.32 0.01 -14.31
CA PHE A 210 2.24 -0.30 -13.38
C PHE A 210 0.87 0.24 -13.82
N HIS A 211 0.83 1.16 -14.78
CA HIS A 211 -0.41 1.80 -15.24
C HIS A 211 -1.22 0.92 -16.24
N GLN A 212 -1.56 -0.28 -15.82
CA GLN A 212 -2.29 -1.26 -16.62
C GLN A 212 -3.60 -1.71 -15.91
N PRO A 213 -4.57 -0.80 -15.64
CA PRO A 213 -5.76 -1.10 -14.84
C PRO A 213 -6.59 -2.26 -15.40
N GLN A 214 -6.52 -2.52 -16.70
CA GLN A 214 -7.21 -3.64 -17.34
C GLN A 214 -6.67 -5.02 -16.92
N ARG A 215 -5.44 -5.09 -16.37
CA ARG A 215 -4.80 -6.32 -15.90
C ARG A 215 -4.93 -6.53 -14.39
N PHE A 216 -5.46 -5.55 -13.68
CA PHE A 216 -5.63 -5.68 -12.24
C PHE A 216 -6.69 -6.74 -11.92
N PRO A 217 -6.45 -7.63 -10.95
CA PRO A 217 -7.45 -8.59 -10.49
C PRO A 217 -8.62 -7.86 -9.81
N GLU A 218 -9.79 -8.50 -9.82
CA GLU A 218 -10.93 -8.04 -9.02
C GLU A 218 -10.61 -8.16 -7.53
N VAL A 219 -11.23 -7.30 -6.72
CA VAL A 219 -11.13 -7.41 -5.27
C VAL A 219 -12.10 -8.48 -4.75
N GLY A 220 -11.66 -9.20 -3.73
CA GLY A 220 -12.50 -10.10 -2.95
C GLY A 220 -12.49 -9.69 -1.48
N PHE A 221 -13.61 -9.87 -0.80
CA PHE A 221 -13.74 -9.52 0.61
C PHE A 221 -13.70 -10.74 1.49
N ALA A 222 -12.85 -10.73 2.51
CA ALA A 222 -12.73 -11.80 3.49
C ALA A 222 -12.83 -11.24 4.91
N PRO A 223 -13.60 -11.85 5.83
CA PRO A 223 -13.67 -11.37 7.20
C PRO A 223 -12.32 -11.54 7.91
N LEU A 224 -11.92 -10.54 8.71
CA LEU A 224 -10.87 -10.74 9.70
C LEU A 224 -11.43 -11.67 10.79
N THR A 225 -10.81 -12.83 10.91
CA THR A 225 -11.09 -13.74 12.03
C THR A 225 -10.29 -13.25 13.24
N THR A 226 -11.01 -12.69 14.22
CA THR A 226 -10.46 -12.34 15.55
C THR A 226 -10.30 -13.58 16.39
#